data_8282aea734ce5ae6aad204b07892a3b4
#
_entry.id   8282aea734ce5ae6aad204b07892a3b4
#
_cell.length_a   1.000
_cell.length_b   1.000
_cell.length_c   1.000
_cell.angle_alpha   90.00
_cell.angle_beta   90.00
_cell.angle_gamma   90.00
#
_symmetry.space_group_name_H-M   'P 1'
#
loop_
_entity.id
_entity.type
_entity.pdbx_description
1 polymer ?
#
loop_
_entity_poly.entity_id
_entity_poly.type
_entity_poly.pdbx_seq_one_letter_code
_entity_poly.pdbx_strand_id
1 'polypeptide(L)'
;IDKTYKDNRVNKSYRREKNGDIDTGFVSDSKSKIKGNIWKVFAGGGASDRIASKHPAIFPEQLANDHIISWSNEGDLVFDPFMGSGTTAKMAILNKRNYIGSEISSEYCEIIKKRLEQIPLKLDL
;
A
#
# COMPACT_ATOMS: atom_id res chain seq x y z
N ILE A 1 4.50 3.90 -8.61
CA ILE A 1 4.21 4.40 -7.25
C ILE A 1 4.61 5.86 -7.24
N ASP A 2 3.64 6.75 -7.27
CA ASP A 2 3.91 8.18 -7.09
C ASP A 2 4.35 8.40 -5.64
N LYS A 3 5.67 8.46 -5.45
CA LYS A 3 6.31 8.61 -4.15
C LYS A 3 6.60 10.08 -3.92
N THR A 4 5.58 10.89 -3.79
CA THR A 4 5.74 12.28 -3.38
C THR A 4 6.01 12.38 -1.87
N TYR A 5 7.08 11.76 -1.43
CA TYR A 5 7.76 12.22 -0.24
C TYR A 5 8.77 13.28 -0.69
N LYS A 6 8.44 14.55 -0.52
CA LYS A 6 9.37 15.65 -0.72
C LYS A 6 10.39 15.64 0.42
N ASP A 7 11.36 14.74 0.34
CA ASP A 7 12.58 14.84 1.10
C ASP A 7 13.55 15.71 0.27
N ASN A 8 13.70 16.95 0.66
CA ASN A 8 14.64 17.88 0.03
C ASN A 8 16.12 17.52 0.31
N ARG A 9 16.39 16.35 0.89
CA ARG A 9 17.74 15.86 1.06
C ARG A 9 18.24 15.32 -0.28
N VAL A 10 19.18 16.02 -0.86
CA VAL A 10 19.95 15.54 -2.02
C VAL A 10 20.71 14.30 -1.58
N ASN A 11 20.26 13.11 -1.98
CA ASN A 11 21.03 11.89 -1.77
C ASN A 11 22.22 11.92 -2.72
N LYS A 12 23.38 12.34 -2.22
CA LYS A 12 24.64 12.14 -2.92
C LYS A 12 25.00 10.67 -2.80
N SER A 13 24.95 9.92 -3.89
CA SER A 13 25.52 8.59 -3.94
C SER A 13 27.01 8.73 -4.29
N TYR A 14 27.83 8.08 -3.51
CA TYR A 14 29.28 8.04 -3.73
C TYR A 14 29.61 6.75 -4.46
N ARG A 15 30.21 6.85 -5.63
CA ARG A 15 30.75 5.69 -6.36
C ARG A 15 32.26 5.77 -6.34
N ARG A 16 32.92 4.67 -5.94
CA ARG A 16 34.37 4.59 -6.02
C ARG A 16 34.75 4.18 -7.44
N GLU A 17 35.57 4.97 -8.09
CA GLU A 17 36.15 4.65 -9.39
C GLU A 17 37.28 3.61 -9.26
N LYS A 18 37.67 2.98 -10.40
CA LYS A 18 38.77 1.99 -10.43
C LYS A 18 40.13 2.56 -10.01
N ASN A 19 40.33 3.85 -10.13
CA ASN A 19 41.52 4.58 -9.70
C ASN A 19 41.56 4.92 -8.19
N GLY A 20 40.49 4.60 -7.46
CA GLY A 20 40.37 4.87 -6.02
C GLY A 20 39.69 6.18 -5.68
N ASP A 21 39.44 7.04 -6.64
CA ASP A 21 38.75 8.32 -6.42
C ASP A 21 37.27 8.12 -6.14
N ILE A 22 36.66 9.11 -5.45
CA ILE A 22 35.24 9.11 -5.12
C ILE A 22 34.55 10.05 -6.08
N ASP A 23 33.74 9.48 -7.00
CA ASP A 23 32.86 10.28 -7.84
C ASP A 23 31.69 10.82 -6.99
N THR A 24 31.66 12.11 -6.80
CA THR A 24 30.60 12.83 -6.07
C THR A 24 29.51 13.37 -6.99
N GLY A 25 29.58 13.06 -8.28
CA GLY A 25 28.76 13.67 -9.33
C GLY A 25 27.45 12.96 -9.66
N PHE A 26 27.18 11.78 -9.11
CA PHE A 26 25.94 11.06 -9.43
C PHE A 26 24.77 11.58 -8.59
N VAL A 27 24.10 12.60 -9.07
CA VAL A 27 22.76 12.99 -8.60
C VAL A 27 21.78 12.07 -9.30
N SER A 28 21.27 11.07 -8.61
CA SER A 28 20.15 10.28 -9.13
C SER A 28 18.92 11.18 -9.13
N ASP A 29 18.52 11.64 -10.29
CA ASP A 29 17.34 12.47 -10.53
C ASP A 29 16.06 11.60 -10.55
N SER A 30 16.07 10.48 -9.84
CA SER A 30 14.90 9.63 -9.73
C SER A 30 13.88 10.28 -8.79
N LYS A 31 12.80 10.80 -9.36
CA LYS A 31 11.61 11.29 -8.64
C LYS A 31 10.96 10.22 -7.76
N SER A 32 11.47 9.00 -7.77
CA SER A 32 10.98 7.87 -7.00
C SER A 32 12.11 7.24 -6.19
N LYS A 33 11.86 6.94 -4.91
CA LYS A 33 12.78 6.21 -4.04
C LYS A 33 12.20 4.84 -3.71
N ILE A 34 13.06 3.82 -3.68
CA ILE A 34 12.69 2.54 -3.11
C ILE A 34 12.43 2.75 -1.60
N LYS A 35 11.29 2.30 -1.10
CA LYS A 35 11.01 2.31 0.33
C LYS A 35 12.06 1.48 1.06
N GLY A 36 12.60 2.02 2.15
CA GLY A 36 13.48 1.27 3.05
C GLY A 36 12.72 0.16 3.79
N ASN A 37 13.44 -0.62 4.58
CA ASN A 37 12.89 -1.71 5.38
C ASN A 37 12.13 -1.24 6.65
N ILE A 38 12.19 0.04 6.98
CA ILE A 38 11.45 0.63 8.10
C ILE A 38 10.34 1.52 7.54
N TRP A 39 9.09 1.11 7.76
CA TRP A 39 7.91 1.84 7.33
C TRP A 39 7.25 2.49 8.53
N LYS A 40 7.11 3.80 8.48
CA LYS A 40 6.37 4.56 9.49
C LYS A 40 4.93 4.71 9.00
N VAL A 41 4.01 4.02 9.64
CA VAL A 41 2.59 4.06 9.34
C VAL A 41 1.85 4.47 10.60
N PHE A 42 0.90 5.39 10.47
CA PHE A 42 0.06 5.76 11.60
C PHE A 42 -0.94 4.63 11.89
N ALA A 43 -0.85 4.07 13.09
CA ALA A 43 -1.77 3.04 13.58
C ALA A 43 -3.11 3.60 14.07
N GLY A 44 -3.33 4.88 13.94
CA GLY A 44 -4.62 5.51 14.24
C GLY A 44 -5.55 5.35 13.05
N GLY A 45 -6.71 4.73 13.26
CA GLY A 45 -7.74 4.65 12.24
C GLY A 45 -8.05 6.05 11.73
N GLY A 46 -7.72 6.31 10.48
CA GLY A 46 -8.17 7.52 9.83
C GLY A 46 -9.70 7.57 9.99
N ALA A 47 -10.20 8.70 10.42
CA ALA A 47 -11.64 8.95 10.67
C ALA A 47 -12.54 8.72 9.44
N SER A 48 -11.98 8.22 8.34
CA SER A 48 -12.62 8.08 7.04
C SER A 48 -13.41 6.79 6.86
N ASP A 49 -13.11 5.72 7.61
CA ASP A 49 -13.83 4.45 7.44
C ASP A 49 -14.54 4.00 8.72
N ARG A 50 -15.72 4.58 8.94
CA ARG A 50 -16.58 4.27 10.10
C ARG A 50 -17.08 2.82 10.12
N ILE A 51 -17.13 2.17 8.97
CA ILE A 51 -17.59 0.77 8.88
C ILE A 51 -16.49 -0.14 9.39
N ALA A 52 -15.26 0.07 8.97
CA ALA A 52 -14.11 -0.69 9.43
C ALA A 52 -13.89 -0.57 10.93
N SER A 53 -14.22 0.58 11.54
CA SER A 53 -14.00 0.84 12.97
C SER A 53 -14.78 -0.10 13.92
N LYS A 54 -15.73 -0.86 13.40
CA LYS A 54 -16.43 -1.91 14.15
C LYS A 54 -15.57 -3.15 14.39
N HIS A 55 -14.46 -3.31 13.67
CA HIS A 55 -13.51 -4.40 13.88
C HIS A 55 -12.44 -3.97 14.88
N PRO A 56 -12.15 -4.74 15.93
CA PRO A 56 -11.24 -4.34 17.01
C PRO A 56 -9.77 -4.24 16.58
N ALA A 57 -9.38 -4.91 15.49
CA ALA A 57 -8.01 -5.02 15.03
C ALA A 57 -7.88 -4.62 13.55
N ILE A 58 -8.11 -3.34 13.25
CA ILE A 58 -7.94 -2.81 11.90
C ILE A 58 -6.48 -2.43 11.71
N PHE A 59 -5.87 -2.87 10.62
CA PHE A 59 -4.56 -2.35 10.23
C PHE A 59 -4.69 -1.22 9.22
N PRO A 60 -3.69 -0.31 9.15
CA PRO A 60 -3.76 0.87 8.29
C PRO A 60 -3.89 0.53 6.80
N GLU A 61 -4.82 1.18 6.10
CA GLU A 61 -5.01 1.00 4.66
C GLU A 61 -3.73 1.27 3.87
N GLN A 62 -2.94 2.26 4.29
CA GLN A 62 -1.65 2.55 3.67
C GLN A 62 -0.70 1.36 3.72
N LEU A 63 -0.70 0.58 4.80
CA LEU A 63 0.16 -0.59 4.92
C LEU A 63 -0.23 -1.66 3.88
N ALA A 64 -1.52 -1.97 3.77
CA ALA A 64 -2.04 -2.89 2.75
C ALA A 64 -1.74 -2.39 1.34
N ASN A 65 -2.04 -1.12 1.08
CA ASN A 65 -1.80 -0.47 -0.20
C ASN A 65 -0.35 -0.60 -0.65
N ASP A 66 0.58 -0.24 0.22
CA ASP A 66 2.00 -0.24 -0.09
C ASP A 66 2.55 -1.64 -0.38
N HIS A 67 2.05 -2.67 0.34
CA HIS A 67 2.41 -4.07 0.06
C HIS A 67 1.85 -4.53 -1.29
N ILE A 68 0.57 -4.29 -1.55
CA ILE A 68 -0.09 -4.70 -2.79
C ILE A 68 0.63 -4.10 -4.01
N ILE A 69 0.90 -2.79 -3.99
CA ILE A 69 1.58 -2.13 -5.11
C ILE A 69 3.03 -2.61 -5.26
N SER A 70 3.72 -2.90 -4.16
CA SER A 70 5.13 -3.29 -4.19
C SER A 70 5.34 -4.70 -4.73
N TRP A 71 4.37 -5.61 -4.56
CA TRP A 71 4.55 -7.04 -4.80
C TRP A 71 3.58 -7.63 -5.82
N SER A 72 2.76 -6.81 -6.47
CA SER A 72 1.83 -7.24 -7.50
C SER A 72 1.69 -6.22 -8.63
N ASN A 73 1.18 -6.68 -9.78
CA ASN A 73 0.82 -5.85 -10.92
C ASN A 73 -0.70 -5.68 -11.00
N GLU A 74 -1.17 -4.71 -11.81
CA GLU A 74 -2.60 -4.58 -12.11
C GLU A 74 -3.11 -5.89 -12.75
N GLY A 75 -4.28 -6.35 -12.31
CA GLY A 75 -4.88 -7.60 -12.72
C GLY A 75 -4.47 -8.84 -11.92
N ASP A 76 -3.39 -8.77 -11.14
CA ASP A 76 -2.96 -9.89 -10.29
C ASP A 76 -3.98 -10.22 -9.20
N LEU A 77 -3.89 -11.43 -8.66
CA LEU A 77 -4.72 -11.91 -7.57
C LEU A 77 -4.03 -11.72 -6.22
N VAL A 78 -4.66 -10.98 -5.33
CA VAL A 78 -4.25 -10.78 -3.94
C VAL A 78 -5.03 -11.75 -3.06
N PHE A 79 -4.33 -12.55 -2.25
CA PHE A 79 -4.94 -13.51 -1.35
C PHE A 79 -4.76 -13.09 0.11
N ASP A 80 -5.87 -13.07 0.87
CA ASP A 80 -5.87 -12.81 2.31
C ASP A 80 -6.68 -13.88 3.04
N PRO A 81 -6.03 -14.83 3.76
CA PRO A 81 -6.71 -15.88 4.47
C PRO A 81 -7.43 -15.43 5.74
N PHE A 82 -7.24 -14.19 6.20
CA PHE A 82 -7.82 -13.64 7.42
C PHE A 82 -8.34 -12.22 7.19
N MET A 83 -9.38 -12.09 6.37
CA MET A 83 -9.82 -10.79 5.83
C MET A 83 -10.25 -9.76 6.86
N GLY A 84 -10.75 -10.19 8.04
CA GLY A 84 -11.21 -9.29 9.08
C GLY A 84 -12.24 -8.28 8.56
N SER A 85 -11.91 -7.00 8.58
CA SER A 85 -12.77 -5.93 8.03
C SER A 85 -12.59 -5.68 6.52
N GLY A 86 -11.79 -6.48 5.80
CA GLY A 86 -11.60 -6.39 4.35
C GLY A 86 -10.67 -5.29 3.87
N THR A 87 -9.72 -4.86 4.67
CA THR A 87 -8.77 -3.80 4.26
C THR A 87 -7.95 -4.22 3.04
N THR A 88 -7.48 -5.47 2.99
CA THR A 88 -6.74 -6.02 1.86
C THR A 88 -7.59 -6.01 0.58
N ALA A 89 -8.84 -6.49 0.66
CA ALA A 89 -9.76 -6.49 -0.49
C ALA A 89 -10.03 -5.08 -1.02
N LYS A 90 -10.30 -4.13 -0.12
CA LYS A 90 -10.52 -2.72 -0.48
C LYS A 90 -9.31 -2.16 -1.22
N MET A 91 -8.10 -2.36 -0.70
CA MET A 91 -6.88 -1.84 -1.33
C MET A 91 -6.55 -2.56 -2.63
N ALA A 92 -6.85 -3.85 -2.77
CA ALA A 92 -6.70 -4.58 -4.02
C ALA A 92 -7.58 -3.97 -5.12
N ILE A 93 -8.87 -3.77 -4.87
CA ILE A 93 -9.81 -3.16 -5.82
C ILE A 93 -9.36 -1.76 -6.22
N LEU A 94 -9.02 -0.90 -5.26
CA LEU A 94 -8.58 0.48 -5.52
C LEU A 94 -7.32 0.55 -6.38
N ASN A 95 -6.49 -0.48 -6.33
CA ASN A 95 -5.28 -0.61 -7.13
C ASN A 95 -5.46 -1.50 -8.37
N LYS A 96 -6.68 -1.82 -8.78
CA LYS A 96 -7.00 -2.66 -9.95
C LYS A 96 -6.43 -4.09 -9.87
N ARG A 97 -6.38 -4.66 -8.67
CA ARG A 97 -6.07 -6.08 -8.44
C ARG A 97 -7.34 -6.84 -8.14
N ASN A 98 -7.34 -8.11 -8.51
CA ASN A 98 -8.35 -9.06 -8.04
C ASN A 98 -8.04 -9.46 -6.60
N TYR A 99 -9.04 -9.94 -5.87
CA TYR A 99 -8.82 -10.44 -4.52
C TYR A 99 -9.61 -11.73 -4.30
N ILE A 100 -9.09 -12.54 -3.41
CA ILE A 100 -9.78 -13.68 -2.80
C ILE A 100 -9.39 -13.72 -1.33
N GLY A 101 -10.32 -14.10 -0.47
CA GLY A 101 -10.01 -14.22 0.94
C GLY A 101 -11.03 -15.03 1.70
N SER A 102 -10.69 -15.33 2.94
CA SER A 102 -11.57 -16.04 3.85
C SER A 102 -11.74 -15.26 5.16
N GLU A 103 -12.94 -15.37 5.73
CA GLU A 103 -13.29 -14.81 7.03
C GLU A 103 -14.26 -15.77 7.72
N ILE A 104 -13.97 -16.14 8.97
CA ILE A 104 -14.78 -17.10 9.72
C ILE A 104 -16.02 -16.44 10.35
N SER A 105 -15.94 -15.14 10.65
CA SER A 105 -17.04 -14.41 11.26
C SER A 105 -18.02 -13.93 10.20
N SER A 106 -19.26 -14.40 10.28
CA SER A 106 -20.34 -13.94 9.42
C SER A 106 -20.60 -12.42 9.57
N GLU A 107 -20.44 -11.90 10.78
CA GLU A 107 -20.56 -10.46 11.04
C GLU A 107 -19.49 -9.65 10.28
N TYR A 108 -18.25 -10.13 10.27
CA TYR A 108 -17.18 -9.46 9.53
C TYR A 108 -17.36 -9.62 8.03
N CYS A 109 -17.90 -10.74 7.55
CA CYS A 109 -18.29 -10.88 6.15
C CYS A 109 -19.28 -9.81 5.70
N GLU A 110 -20.28 -9.48 6.53
CA GLU A 110 -21.22 -8.39 6.24
C GLU A 110 -20.57 -7.00 6.28
N ILE A 111 -19.59 -6.81 7.17
CA ILE A 111 -18.77 -5.59 7.20
C ILE A 111 -17.97 -5.44 5.90
N ILE A 112 -17.33 -6.51 5.44
CA ILE A 112 -16.57 -6.53 4.18
C ILE A 112 -17.49 -6.13 3.02
N LYS A 113 -18.65 -6.79 2.87
CA LYS A 113 -19.59 -6.47 1.78
C LYS A 113 -19.96 -5.00 1.75
N LYS A 114 -20.44 -4.45 2.88
CA LYS A 114 -20.83 -3.05 3.00
C LYS A 114 -19.68 -2.09 2.70
N ARG A 115 -18.47 -2.47 3.07
CA ARG A 115 -17.29 -1.64 2.84
C ARG A 115 -16.88 -1.62 1.38
N LEU A 116 -16.98 -2.76 0.70
CA LEU A 116 -16.63 -2.87 -0.72
C LEU A 116 -17.70 -2.24 -1.62
N GLU A 117 -18.98 -2.29 -1.25
CA GLU A 117 -20.07 -1.60 -1.97
C GLU A 117 -19.88 -0.08 -2.02
N GLN A 118 -19.13 0.51 -1.09
CA GLN A 118 -18.85 1.94 -1.08
C GLN A 118 -17.73 2.36 -2.02
N ILE A 119 -17.02 1.39 -2.61
CA ILE A 119 -15.96 1.69 -3.58
C ILE A 119 -16.63 2.03 -4.91
N PRO A 120 -16.49 3.25 -5.43
CA PRO A 120 -17.01 3.57 -6.74
C PRO A 120 -16.29 2.71 -7.78
N LEU A 121 -17.01 1.79 -8.42
CA LEU A 121 -16.52 1.08 -9.59
C LEU A 121 -16.29 2.14 -10.67
N LYS A 122 -15.04 2.52 -10.91
CA LYS A 122 -14.69 3.24 -12.13
C LYS A 122 -14.83 2.23 -13.26
N LEU A 123 -15.98 2.24 -13.92
CA LEU A 123 -16.12 1.65 -15.24
C LEU A 123 -15.25 2.50 -16.18
N ASP A 124 -14.09 1.99 -16.54
CA ASP A 124 -13.34 2.52 -17.67
C ASP A 124 -14.17 2.21 -18.93
N LEU A 125 -15.00 3.20 -19.35
CA LEU A 125 -15.72 3.20 -20.63
C LEU A 125 -14.80 3.68 -21.74
#